data_44b5c39ea51a39a8a7cb02d77f9959fb
#
_entry.id   44b5c39ea51a39a8a7cb02d77f9959fb
#
_cell.length_a   1.000
_cell.length_b   1.000
_cell.length_c   1.000
_cell.angle_alpha   90.00
_cell.angle_beta   90.00
_cell.angle_gamma   90.00
#
_symmetry.space_group_name_H-M   'P 1'
#
loop_
_entity.id
_entity.type
_entity.pdbx_description
1 polymer ?
#
loop_
_entity_poly.entity_id
_entity_poly.type
_entity_poly.pdbx_seq_one_letter_code
_entity_poly.pdbx_strand_id
1 'polypeptide(L)'
;QFSRISLEYHTTNEFRRGGNKFDLEPFETDITEQTKHVINSGGLSYDIFWKEYKHKLSFYSSVQHTDRNSYYGAQQNPDAYGKTKDLTWVVGGMYVGNFEKVLFSPATFTAGMEYQNNSLHDIMLGYHRDMKQDVRIAGGFVQNEWKMNRFILLAGFRVDSHNLIDNPIFSPRVNLLYKPTDKFQARLTWSTGFRAPQAYDEDLHVTAVGGEGVLIKLADGLKPEHSNSFSGS
;
A
#
# COMPACT_ATOMS: atom_id res chain seq x y z
N GLN A 1 33.31 -3.36 6.40
CA GLN A 1 31.88 -3.41 6.81
C GLN A 1 31.43 -2.02 7.19
N PHE A 2 30.27 -1.61 6.73
CA PHE A 2 29.67 -0.31 7.02
C PHE A 2 28.17 -0.54 7.34
N SER A 3 27.62 0.27 8.24
CA SER A 3 26.20 0.21 8.54
C SER A 3 25.59 1.61 8.60
N ARG A 4 24.29 1.71 8.32
CA ARG A 4 23.53 2.94 8.35
C ARG A 4 22.21 2.71 9.07
N ILE A 5 21.88 3.60 10.00
CA ILE A 5 20.56 3.68 10.61
C ILE A 5 19.88 4.94 10.07
N SER A 6 18.62 4.83 9.72
CA SER A 6 17.78 5.97 9.37
C SER A 6 16.49 5.91 10.19
N LEU A 7 16.11 7.06 10.76
CA LEU A 7 14.89 7.26 11.51
C LEU A 7 14.15 8.44 10.90
N GLU A 8 12.85 8.28 10.71
CA GLU A 8 11.99 9.34 10.22
C GLU A 8 10.70 9.42 11.01
N TYR A 9 10.14 10.62 11.09
CA TYR A 9 8.84 10.88 11.68
C TYR A 9 8.15 12.00 10.90
N HIS A 10 6.87 11.79 10.62
CA HIS A 10 6.03 12.75 9.92
C HIS A 10 4.71 12.92 10.68
N THR A 11 4.21 14.15 10.72
CA THR A 11 2.87 14.46 11.17
C THR A 11 2.17 15.32 10.14
N THR A 12 0.91 15.00 9.85
CA THR A 12 0.07 15.75 8.93
C THR A 12 -1.25 16.06 9.62
N ASN A 13 -1.64 17.33 9.60
CA ASN A 13 -2.97 17.78 10.00
C ASN A 13 -3.66 18.31 8.75
N GLU A 14 -4.77 17.70 8.39
CA GLU A 14 -5.52 18.05 7.21
C GLU A 14 -6.97 18.37 7.58
N PHE A 15 -7.47 19.44 7.00
CA PHE A 15 -8.88 19.83 7.09
C PHE A 15 -9.42 20.02 5.70
N ARG A 16 -10.51 19.34 5.38
CA ARG A 16 -11.26 19.51 4.12
C ARG A 16 -12.71 19.78 4.44
N ARG A 17 -13.31 20.68 3.68
CA ARG A 17 -14.73 20.94 3.75
C ARG A 17 -15.28 21.29 2.37
N GLY A 18 -16.34 20.61 1.98
CA GLY A 18 -17.15 20.88 0.80
C GLY A 18 -18.62 21.10 1.19
N GLY A 19 -19.42 21.66 0.28
CA GLY A 19 -20.84 21.90 0.51
C GLY A 19 -21.21 23.37 0.42
N ASN A 20 -22.12 23.82 1.28
CA ASN A 20 -22.58 25.22 1.33
C ASN A 20 -22.53 25.77 2.75
N LYS A 21 -22.85 27.09 2.91
CA LYS A 21 -22.97 27.78 4.21
C LYS A 21 -21.73 27.53 5.11
N PHE A 22 -20.55 27.84 4.59
CA PHE A 22 -19.27 27.53 5.24
C PHE A 22 -19.05 28.19 6.61
N ASP A 23 -19.82 29.25 6.92
CA ASP A 23 -19.78 29.99 8.19
C ASP A 23 -20.57 29.29 9.32
N LEU A 24 -21.37 28.26 9.00
CA LEU A 24 -22.19 27.53 9.96
C LEU A 24 -21.51 26.18 10.33
N GLU A 25 -21.95 25.60 11.44
CA GLU A 25 -21.54 24.23 11.78
C GLU A 25 -22.03 23.23 10.72
N PRO A 26 -21.33 22.11 10.50
CA PRO A 26 -21.67 21.15 9.45
C PRO A 26 -23.14 20.71 9.46
N PHE A 27 -23.69 20.43 10.64
CA PHE A 27 -25.08 19.95 10.79
C PHE A 27 -26.14 21.05 10.61
N GLU A 28 -25.73 22.32 10.53
CA GLU A 28 -26.66 23.47 10.29
C GLU A 28 -26.78 23.80 8.80
N THR A 29 -26.03 23.09 7.95
CA THR A 29 -25.99 23.35 6.50
C THR A 29 -26.99 22.49 5.75
N ASP A 30 -27.26 22.84 4.50
CA ASP A 30 -28.13 22.03 3.66
C ASP A 30 -27.43 20.77 3.16
N ILE A 31 -26.12 20.88 2.93
CA ILE A 31 -25.23 19.77 2.56
C ILE A 31 -23.80 20.12 2.96
N THR A 32 -23.12 19.21 3.64
CA THR A 32 -21.70 19.34 3.97
C THR A 32 -21.00 17.97 3.99
N GLU A 33 -19.83 17.95 3.38
CA GLU A 33 -18.80 16.94 3.55
C GLU A 33 -17.61 17.59 4.26
N GLN A 34 -17.27 17.12 5.44
CA GLN A 34 -16.14 17.64 6.20
C GLN A 34 -15.29 16.51 6.75
N THR A 35 -13.97 16.64 6.63
CA THR A 35 -13.03 15.72 7.24
C THR A 35 -11.89 16.48 7.92
N LYS A 36 -11.49 16.00 9.07
CA LYS A 36 -10.30 16.43 9.78
C LYS A 36 -9.45 15.22 10.09
N HIS A 37 -8.25 15.16 9.53
CA HIS A 37 -7.30 14.08 9.73
C HIS A 37 -6.13 14.54 10.59
N VAL A 38 -5.71 13.68 11.50
CA VAL A 38 -4.42 13.77 12.19
C VAL A 38 -3.68 12.46 11.89
N ILE A 39 -2.63 12.56 11.10
CA ILE A 39 -1.83 11.42 10.67
C ILE A 39 -0.45 11.54 11.30
N ASN A 40 -0.01 10.51 12.02
CA ASN A 40 1.33 10.39 12.55
C ASN A 40 1.97 9.13 11.97
N SER A 41 3.15 9.26 11.39
CA SER A 41 3.89 8.13 10.84
C SER A 41 5.36 8.20 11.23
N GLY A 42 5.98 7.03 11.33
CA GLY A 42 7.41 6.92 11.60
C GLY A 42 7.99 5.67 10.95
N GLY A 43 9.28 5.73 10.69
CA GLY A 43 10.02 4.64 10.08
C GLY A 43 11.41 4.51 10.66
N LEU A 44 11.87 3.26 10.77
CA LEU A 44 13.22 2.90 11.15
C LEU A 44 13.78 1.95 10.09
N SER A 45 15.00 2.23 9.61
CA SER A 45 15.73 1.29 8.77
C SER A 45 17.16 1.09 9.26
N TYR A 46 17.65 -0.14 9.12
CA TYR A 46 19.02 -0.51 9.42
C TYR A 46 19.61 -1.29 8.24
N ASP A 47 20.61 -0.70 7.60
CA ASP A 47 21.33 -1.27 6.48
C ASP A 47 22.75 -1.71 6.90
N ILE A 48 23.14 -2.90 6.51
CA ILE A 48 24.48 -3.46 6.70
C ILE A 48 25.08 -3.72 5.32
N PHE A 49 26.29 -3.21 5.08
CA PHE A 49 27.02 -3.37 3.83
C PHE A 49 28.34 -4.09 4.07
N TRP A 50 28.72 -4.97 3.13
CA TRP A 50 30.01 -5.65 3.17
C TRP A 50 30.54 -5.96 1.76
N LYS A 51 31.81 -6.41 1.69
CA LYS A 51 32.51 -6.68 0.44
C LYS A 51 32.42 -5.48 -0.53
N GLU A 52 32.86 -4.32 -0.07
CA GLU A 52 32.89 -3.09 -0.90
C GLU A 52 31.50 -2.75 -1.50
N TYR A 53 30.47 -2.84 -0.67
CA TYR A 53 29.08 -2.59 -1.04
C TYR A 53 28.47 -3.58 -2.06
N LYS A 54 29.17 -4.69 -2.37
CA LYS A 54 28.60 -5.74 -3.24
C LYS A 54 27.39 -6.41 -2.60
N HIS A 55 27.31 -6.40 -1.27
CA HIS A 55 26.22 -7.02 -0.53
C HIS A 55 25.57 -6.04 0.44
N LYS A 56 24.27 -6.09 0.54
CA LYS A 56 23.46 -5.29 1.47
C LYS A 56 22.42 -6.15 2.15
N LEU A 57 22.28 -6.05 3.46
CA LEU A 57 21.16 -6.56 4.24
C LEU A 57 20.44 -5.36 4.86
N SER A 58 19.14 -5.28 4.64
CA SER A 58 18.28 -4.22 5.18
C SER A 58 17.24 -4.80 6.10
N PHE A 59 17.04 -4.17 7.25
CA PHE A 59 15.87 -4.36 8.10
C PHE A 59 15.12 -3.04 8.14
N TYR A 60 13.81 -3.08 8.07
CA TYR A 60 12.98 -1.88 8.12
C TYR A 60 11.66 -2.13 8.84
N SER A 61 11.17 -1.07 9.46
CA SER A 61 9.84 -1.03 10.02
C SER A 61 9.22 0.35 9.80
N SER A 62 7.92 0.40 9.63
CA SER A 62 7.15 1.63 9.59
C SER A 62 5.84 1.47 10.33
N VAL A 63 5.32 2.58 10.85
CA VAL A 63 4.02 2.66 11.51
C VAL A 63 3.33 3.95 11.10
N GLN A 64 2.03 3.87 10.84
CA GLN A 64 1.18 5.02 10.62
C GLN A 64 -0.09 4.88 11.45
N HIS A 65 -0.44 5.93 12.17
CA HIS A 65 -1.70 6.06 12.88
C HIS A 65 -2.47 7.25 12.34
N THR A 66 -3.72 7.02 11.95
CA THR A 66 -4.64 8.04 11.44
C THR A 66 -5.85 8.14 12.34
N ASP A 67 -6.11 9.33 12.89
CA ASP A 67 -7.37 9.71 13.48
C ASP A 67 -8.11 10.63 12.52
N ARG A 68 -9.32 10.24 12.11
CA ARG A 68 -10.20 11.03 11.27
C ARG A 68 -11.52 11.31 11.99
N ASN A 69 -11.89 12.58 12.08
CA ASN A 69 -13.25 13.00 12.39
C ASN A 69 -13.89 13.46 11.10
N SER A 70 -15.11 13.03 10.82
CA SER A 70 -15.83 13.31 9.59
C SER A 70 -17.27 13.75 9.87
N TYR A 71 -17.83 14.47 8.92
CA TYR A 71 -19.26 14.73 8.81
C TYR A 71 -19.62 14.57 7.33
N TYR A 72 -20.63 13.75 7.06
CA TYR A 72 -21.18 13.54 5.72
C TYR A 72 -22.69 13.63 5.80
N GLY A 73 -23.24 14.84 5.70
CA GLY A 73 -24.66 15.05 5.95
C GLY A 73 -25.30 16.03 5.00
N ALA A 74 -26.62 15.88 4.87
CA ALA A 74 -27.52 16.79 4.19
C ALA A 74 -28.77 17.05 5.04
N GLN A 75 -29.53 18.10 4.71
CA GLN A 75 -30.79 18.44 5.36
C GLN A 75 -30.67 18.63 6.88
N GLN A 76 -29.54 19.23 7.31
CA GLN A 76 -29.30 19.57 8.72
C GLN A 76 -29.28 18.33 9.65
N ASN A 77 -28.75 17.22 9.20
CA ASN A 77 -28.68 15.98 9.97
C ASN A 77 -27.67 16.06 11.12
N PRO A 78 -28.08 16.06 12.41
CA PRO A 78 -27.18 16.17 13.54
C PRO A 78 -26.38 14.87 13.80
N ASP A 79 -26.80 13.76 13.23
CA ASP A 79 -26.23 12.42 13.51
C ASP A 79 -25.24 11.96 12.43
N ALA A 80 -24.93 12.83 11.44
CA ALA A 80 -24.05 12.48 10.32
C ALA A 80 -22.54 12.58 10.63
N TYR A 81 -22.17 12.60 11.91
CA TYR A 81 -20.77 12.60 12.35
C TYR A 81 -20.19 11.19 12.37
N GLY A 82 -18.94 11.10 11.98
CA GLY A 82 -18.18 9.85 11.99
C GLY A 82 -16.79 10.00 12.60
N LYS A 83 -16.24 8.87 13.03
CA LYS A 83 -14.89 8.77 13.54
C LYS A 83 -14.21 7.52 13.00
N THR A 84 -13.03 7.69 12.41
CA THR A 84 -12.20 6.58 11.92
C THR A 84 -10.88 6.57 12.66
N LYS A 85 -10.46 5.40 13.09
CA LYS A 85 -9.09 5.16 13.56
C LYS A 85 -8.48 4.08 12.68
N ASP A 86 -7.30 4.34 12.16
CA ASP A 86 -6.53 3.40 11.36
C ASP A 86 -5.11 3.29 11.89
N LEU A 87 -4.65 2.07 12.10
CA LEU A 87 -3.28 1.75 12.47
C LEU A 87 -2.71 0.77 11.46
N THR A 88 -1.71 1.22 10.70
CA THR A 88 -0.95 0.37 9.79
C THR A 88 0.49 0.28 10.28
N TRP A 89 1.05 -0.93 10.29
CA TRP A 89 2.47 -1.12 10.52
C TRP A 89 3.03 -2.22 9.62
N VAL A 90 4.31 -2.06 9.28
CA VAL A 90 5.05 -2.96 8.40
C VAL A 90 6.40 -3.26 9.04
N VAL A 91 6.84 -4.51 8.96
CA VAL A 91 8.22 -4.90 9.25
C VAL A 91 8.74 -5.79 8.12
N GLY A 92 9.99 -5.64 7.78
CA GLY A 92 10.58 -6.44 6.70
C GLY A 92 12.09 -6.53 6.77
N GLY A 93 12.59 -7.45 5.97
CA GLY A 93 14.01 -7.63 5.74
C GLY A 93 14.28 -7.97 4.29
N MET A 94 15.38 -7.45 3.75
CA MET A 94 15.76 -7.62 2.35
C MET A 94 17.27 -7.78 2.22
N TYR A 95 17.68 -8.76 1.46
CA TYR A 95 19.07 -8.95 1.02
C TYR A 95 19.21 -8.58 -0.45
N VAL A 96 20.29 -7.86 -0.77
CA VAL A 96 20.72 -7.56 -2.14
C VAL A 96 22.18 -7.96 -2.27
N GLY A 97 22.49 -8.76 -3.29
CA GLY A 97 23.87 -9.20 -3.58
C GLY A 97 24.21 -9.04 -5.06
N ASN A 98 25.38 -8.44 -5.33
CA ASN A 98 25.95 -8.37 -6.66
C ASN A 98 26.98 -9.49 -6.82
N PHE A 99 26.74 -10.35 -7.80
CA PHE A 99 27.56 -11.52 -8.10
C PHE A 99 28.19 -11.38 -9.49
N GLU A 100 29.44 -11.82 -9.60
CA GLU A 100 30.15 -11.80 -10.89
C GLU A 100 29.52 -12.78 -11.89
N LYS A 101 28.89 -13.85 -11.40
CA LYS A 101 28.17 -14.80 -12.22
C LYS A 101 27.08 -15.52 -11.43
N VAL A 102 25.84 -15.48 -11.96
CA VAL A 102 24.72 -16.34 -11.55
C VAL A 102 24.18 -16.98 -12.82
N LEU A 103 24.26 -18.30 -12.91
CA LEU A 103 23.95 -19.10 -14.12
C LEU A 103 24.88 -18.75 -15.30
N PHE A 104 24.59 -17.69 -16.05
CA PHE A 104 25.25 -17.40 -17.33
C PHE A 104 25.90 -15.99 -17.40
N SER A 105 25.58 -15.06 -16.50
CA SER A 105 26.11 -13.70 -16.55
C SER A 105 26.24 -13.06 -15.16
N PRO A 106 26.91 -11.89 -15.05
CA PRO A 106 26.86 -11.08 -13.84
C PRO A 106 25.41 -10.76 -13.47
N ALA A 107 25.12 -10.75 -12.18
CA ALA A 107 23.74 -10.58 -11.72
C ALA A 107 23.64 -9.89 -10.38
N THR A 108 22.51 -9.22 -10.19
CA THR A 108 22.06 -8.69 -8.89
C THR A 108 20.92 -9.57 -8.40
N PHE A 109 21.16 -10.31 -7.31
CA PHE A 109 20.15 -11.11 -6.64
C PHE A 109 19.51 -10.30 -5.52
N THR A 110 18.17 -10.38 -5.40
CA THR A 110 17.43 -9.76 -4.31
C THR A 110 16.41 -10.75 -3.75
N ALA A 111 16.38 -10.89 -2.43
CA ALA A 111 15.37 -11.68 -1.73
C ALA A 111 14.92 -10.93 -0.48
N GLY A 112 13.67 -11.06 -0.11
CA GLY A 112 13.15 -10.39 1.08
C GLY A 112 11.86 -11.02 1.58
N MET A 113 11.51 -10.61 2.80
CA MET A 113 10.24 -10.93 3.43
C MET A 113 9.68 -9.70 4.13
N GLU A 114 8.37 -9.64 4.22
CA GLU A 114 7.63 -8.52 4.79
C GLU A 114 6.38 -9.02 5.47
N TYR A 115 6.05 -8.41 6.59
CA TYR A 115 4.77 -8.57 7.25
C TYR A 115 4.13 -7.20 7.45
N GLN A 116 2.87 -7.10 7.07
CA GLN A 116 2.04 -5.90 7.20
C GLN A 116 0.79 -6.24 8.02
N ASN A 117 0.41 -5.33 8.88
CA ASN A 117 -0.90 -5.32 9.55
C ASN A 117 -1.55 -3.95 9.38
N ASN A 118 -2.84 -3.95 9.05
CA ASN A 118 -3.70 -2.77 9.08
C ASN A 118 -4.93 -3.09 9.93
N SER A 119 -5.19 -2.27 10.92
CA SER A 119 -6.37 -2.36 11.80
C SER A 119 -7.14 -1.07 11.72
N LEU A 120 -8.36 -1.14 11.20
CA LEU A 120 -9.25 -0.01 10.98
C LEU A 120 -10.55 -0.17 11.78
N HIS A 121 -10.98 0.91 12.42
CA HIS A 121 -12.29 1.02 13.05
C HIS A 121 -12.97 2.32 12.59
N ASP A 122 -14.07 2.19 11.89
CA ASP A 122 -14.85 3.30 11.33
C ASP A 122 -16.27 3.29 11.87
N ILE A 123 -16.64 4.39 12.54
CA ILE A 123 -17.91 4.53 13.24
C ILE A 123 -18.65 5.73 12.67
N MET A 124 -19.92 5.54 12.32
CA MET A 124 -20.86 6.59 11.96
C MET A 124 -22.28 6.14 12.38
N LEU A 125 -22.60 6.37 13.64
CA LEU A 125 -23.78 5.76 14.29
C LEU A 125 -25.11 6.25 13.72
N GLY A 126 -25.18 7.50 13.25
CA GLY A 126 -26.38 8.02 12.58
C GLY A 126 -26.74 7.27 11.28
N TYR A 127 -25.78 6.59 10.69
CA TYR A 127 -26.01 5.69 9.53
C TYR A 127 -25.92 4.21 9.90
N HIS A 128 -25.98 3.87 11.20
CA HIS A 128 -25.84 2.50 11.71
C HIS A 128 -24.55 1.79 11.26
N ARG A 129 -23.48 2.58 11.08
CA ARG A 129 -22.17 2.10 10.65
C ARG A 129 -21.22 1.98 11.84
N ASP A 130 -20.82 0.76 12.13
CA ASP A 130 -19.71 0.39 13.03
C ASP A 130 -18.94 -0.74 12.34
N MET A 131 -17.84 -0.38 11.69
CA MET A 131 -17.07 -1.30 10.86
C MET A 131 -15.66 -1.48 11.41
N LYS A 132 -15.26 -2.73 11.61
CA LYS A 132 -13.91 -3.11 11.95
C LYS A 132 -13.33 -3.96 10.83
N GLN A 133 -12.12 -3.62 10.41
CA GLN A 133 -11.38 -4.36 9.41
C GLN A 133 -9.96 -4.61 9.90
N ASP A 134 -9.51 -5.85 9.84
CA ASP A 134 -8.16 -6.27 10.20
C ASP A 134 -7.56 -7.03 9.03
N VAL A 135 -6.52 -6.46 8.42
CA VAL A 135 -5.82 -6.99 7.27
C VAL A 135 -4.40 -7.35 7.66
N ARG A 136 -4.02 -8.60 7.45
CA ARG A 136 -2.68 -9.11 7.72
C ARG A 136 -2.12 -9.79 6.48
N ILE A 137 -0.93 -9.37 6.09
CA ILE A 137 -0.24 -9.89 4.92
C ILE A 137 1.17 -10.30 5.32
N ALA A 138 1.53 -11.56 5.06
CA ALA A 138 2.89 -12.04 5.15
C ALA A 138 3.37 -12.40 3.74
N GLY A 139 4.42 -11.77 3.26
CA GLY A 139 4.94 -11.96 1.91
C GLY A 139 6.43 -12.24 1.87
N GLY A 140 6.84 -13.05 0.90
CA GLY A 140 8.23 -13.29 0.59
C GLY A 140 8.46 -13.17 -0.92
N PHE A 141 9.61 -12.66 -1.32
CA PHE A 141 9.93 -12.50 -2.72
C PHE A 141 11.38 -12.82 -3.01
N VAL A 142 11.61 -13.23 -4.25
CA VAL A 142 12.95 -13.42 -4.81
C VAL A 142 12.96 -12.94 -6.25
N GLN A 143 14.05 -12.29 -6.64
CA GLN A 143 14.30 -11.87 -8.01
C GLN A 143 15.77 -11.87 -8.34
N ASN A 144 16.08 -12.03 -9.60
CA ASN A 144 17.41 -11.87 -10.13
C ASN A 144 17.42 -10.99 -11.37
N GLU A 145 18.38 -10.09 -11.46
CA GLU A 145 18.65 -9.26 -12.63
C GLU A 145 19.98 -9.70 -13.25
N TRP A 146 19.92 -10.27 -14.46
CA TRP A 146 21.10 -10.66 -15.24
C TRP A 146 21.50 -9.55 -16.20
N LYS A 147 22.79 -9.21 -16.18
CA LYS A 147 23.39 -8.16 -17.02
C LYS A 147 24.20 -8.82 -18.13
N MET A 148 23.67 -8.74 -19.34
CA MET A 148 24.32 -9.20 -20.57
C MET A 148 24.67 -7.98 -21.43
N ASN A 149 25.58 -8.13 -22.39
CA ASN A 149 26.12 -7.00 -23.16
C ASN A 149 25.06 -5.96 -23.60
N ARG A 150 24.00 -6.40 -24.29
CA ARG A 150 22.93 -5.55 -24.82
C ARG A 150 21.57 -5.78 -24.13
N PHE A 151 21.50 -6.74 -23.23
CA PHE A 151 20.27 -7.13 -22.56
C PHE A 151 20.41 -7.08 -21.05
N ILE A 152 19.39 -6.63 -20.37
CA ILE A 152 19.22 -6.81 -18.93
C ILE A 152 17.89 -7.53 -18.73
N LEU A 153 17.95 -8.73 -18.16
CA LEU A 153 16.78 -9.52 -17.84
C LEU A 153 16.58 -9.55 -16.34
N LEU A 154 15.42 -9.10 -15.88
CA LEU A 154 14.98 -9.29 -14.51
C LEU A 154 13.83 -10.30 -14.51
N ALA A 155 13.94 -11.33 -13.68
CA ALA A 155 12.84 -12.23 -13.40
C ALA A 155 12.73 -12.48 -11.90
N GLY A 156 11.53 -12.60 -11.42
CA GLY A 156 11.26 -12.82 -10.00
C GLY A 156 9.81 -13.17 -9.74
N PHE A 157 9.54 -13.51 -8.50
CA PHE A 157 8.20 -13.76 -8.01
C PHE A 157 8.06 -13.37 -6.55
N ARG A 158 6.82 -13.13 -6.14
CA ARG A 158 6.40 -12.91 -4.76
C ARG A 158 5.29 -13.92 -4.42
N VAL A 159 5.30 -14.38 -3.18
CA VAL A 159 4.23 -15.19 -2.60
C VAL A 159 3.70 -14.44 -1.39
N ASP A 160 2.39 -14.23 -1.33
CA ASP A 160 1.70 -13.56 -0.24
C ASP A 160 0.67 -14.50 0.41
N SER A 161 0.65 -14.51 1.73
CA SER A 161 -0.43 -15.06 2.55
C SER A 161 -1.22 -13.88 3.11
N HIS A 162 -2.52 -13.85 2.85
CA HIS A 162 -3.43 -12.76 3.23
C HIS A 162 -4.58 -13.35 4.07
N ASN A 163 -4.90 -12.75 5.22
CA ASN A 163 -5.92 -13.30 6.12
C ASN A 163 -7.35 -13.32 5.56
N LEU A 164 -7.63 -12.54 4.51
CA LEU A 164 -8.94 -12.53 3.83
C LEU A 164 -8.98 -13.43 2.58
N ILE A 165 -7.95 -14.22 2.33
CA ILE A 165 -7.82 -15.07 1.14
C ILE A 165 -7.31 -16.44 1.58
N ASP A 166 -8.03 -17.50 1.23
CA ASP A 166 -7.73 -18.86 1.69
C ASP A 166 -6.41 -19.42 1.16
N ASN A 167 -6.04 -19.09 -0.08
CA ASN A 167 -4.85 -19.63 -0.74
C ASN A 167 -3.75 -18.58 -0.87
N PRO A 168 -2.47 -18.98 -0.73
CA PRO A 168 -1.36 -18.11 -1.04
C PRO A 168 -1.42 -17.58 -2.48
N ILE A 169 -1.05 -16.33 -2.67
CA ILE A 169 -1.07 -15.67 -3.97
C ILE A 169 0.33 -15.63 -4.53
N PHE A 170 0.48 -16.07 -5.77
CA PHE A 170 1.72 -16.07 -6.50
C PHE A 170 1.74 -14.96 -7.54
N SER A 171 2.72 -14.07 -7.46
CA SER A 171 2.84 -12.87 -8.30
C SER A 171 4.19 -12.86 -9.03
N PRO A 172 4.29 -13.46 -10.22
CA PRO A 172 5.48 -13.41 -11.06
C PRO A 172 5.64 -12.06 -11.77
N ARG A 173 6.92 -11.72 -12.08
CA ARG A 173 7.26 -10.58 -12.93
C ARG A 173 8.48 -10.84 -13.78
N VAL A 174 8.48 -10.27 -14.97
CA VAL A 174 9.61 -10.30 -15.91
C VAL A 174 9.78 -8.92 -16.53
N ASN A 175 11.02 -8.46 -16.61
CA ASN A 175 11.38 -7.23 -17.32
C ASN A 175 12.58 -7.51 -18.21
N LEU A 176 12.48 -7.14 -19.47
CA LEU A 176 13.54 -7.23 -20.46
C LEU A 176 13.88 -5.82 -20.96
N LEU A 177 15.11 -5.41 -20.76
CA LEU A 177 15.66 -4.21 -21.35
C LEU A 177 16.65 -4.59 -22.44
N TYR A 178 16.46 -4.02 -23.64
CA TYR A 178 17.33 -4.18 -24.80
C TYR A 178 17.98 -2.86 -25.18
N LYS A 179 19.31 -2.83 -25.24
CA LYS A 179 20.13 -1.65 -25.59
C LYS A 179 20.99 -2.00 -26.81
N PRO A 180 20.45 -1.90 -28.04
CA PRO A 180 21.24 -2.15 -29.25
C PRO A 180 22.38 -1.13 -29.45
N THR A 181 22.17 0.09 -29.01
CA THR A 181 23.15 1.19 -29.05
C THR A 181 23.07 2.03 -27.79
N ASP A 182 24.06 2.92 -27.56
CA ASP A 182 24.07 3.86 -26.43
C ASP A 182 22.95 4.91 -26.50
N LYS A 183 22.37 5.11 -27.68
CA LYS A 183 21.33 6.13 -27.94
C LYS A 183 19.91 5.58 -27.97
N PHE A 184 19.77 4.26 -28.00
CA PHE A 184 18.45 3.61 -28.09
C PHE A 184 18.33 2.49 -27.07
N GLN A 185 17.19 2.46 -26.37
CA GLN A 185 16.79 1.34 -25.50
C GLN A 185 15.30 1.05 -25.68
N ALA A 186 14.96 -0.21 -25.57
CA ALA A 186 13.60 -0.69 -25.52
C ALA A 186 13.38 -1.55 -24.28
N ARG A 187 12.26 -1.40 -23.60
CA ARG A 187 11.91 -2.17 -22.43
C ARG A 187 10.56 -2.82 -22.61
N LEU A 188 10.47 -4.09 -22.21
CA LEU A 188 9.23 -4.84 -22.11
C LEU A 188 9.08 -5.34 -20.69
N THR A 189 7.91 -5.16 -20.09
CA THR A 189 7.60 -5.62 -18.74
C THR A 189 6.30 -6.40 -18.76
N TRP A 190 6.28 -7.51 -18.04
CA TRP A 190 5.09 -8.24 -17.65
C TRP A 190 5.10 -8.47 -16.14
N SER A 191 3.97 -8.23 -15.49
CA SER A 191 3.79 -8.50 -14.08
C SER A 191 2.34 -8.85 -13.78
N THR A 192 2.13 -9.58 -12.70
CA THR A 192 0.80 -9.86 -12.16
C THR A 192 0.62 -9.14 -10.84
N GLY A 193 -0.63 -8.90 -10.48
CA GLY A 193 -1.01 -8.33 -9.20
C GLY A 193 -2.35 -8.90 -8.73
N PHE A 194 -2.72 -8.58 -7.49
CA PHE A 194 -4.01 -8.96 -6.92
C PHE A 194 -4.57 -7.85 -6.03
N ARG A 195 -5.87 -7.91 -5.80
CA ARG A 195 -6.58 -7.10 -4.81
C ARG A 195 -7.47 -8.02 -3.97
N ALA A 196 -7.31 -7.97 -2.65
CA ALA A 196 -8.17 -8.70 -1.73
C ALA A 196 -9.54 -8.02 -1.61
N PRO A 197 -10.63 -8.75 -1.34
CA PRO A 197 -11.91 -8.16 -1.03
C PRO A 197 -11.84 -7.43 0.31
N GLN A 198 -12.13 -6.14 0.31
CA GLN A 198 -12.14 -5.28 1.50
C GLN A 198 -13.39 -4.41 1.49
N ALA A 199 -14.02 -4.23 2.66
CA ALA A 199 -15.22 -3.41 2.79
C ALA A 199 -14.92 -1.92 2.88
N TYR A 200 -13.73 -1.57 3.36
CA TYR A 200 -13.25 -0.20 3.44
C TYR A 200 -12.18 0.04 2.37
N ASP A 201 -12.39 1.07 1.57
CA ASP A 201 -11.43 1.64 0.64
C ASP A 201 -11.27 3.13 0.96
N GLU A 202 -10.12 3.71 0.70
CA GLU A 202 -9.81 5.11 1.02
C GLU A 202 -10.77 6.11 0.37
N ASP A 203 -11.36 5.75 -0.77
CA ASP A 203 -12.29 6.57 -1.54
C ASP A 203 -13.77 6.30 -1.24
N LEU A 204 -14.08 5.49 -0.22
CA LEU A 204 -15.46 5.19 0.14
C LEU A 204 -16.14 6.39 0.81
N HIS A 205 -16.91 7.12 0.01
CA HIS A 205 -17.91 8.06 0.51
C HIS A 205 -19.08 7.29 1.13
N VAL A 206 -19.31 7.51 2.41
CA VAL A 206 -20.37 6.83 3.18
C VAL A 206 -21.76 7.34 2.81
N THR A 207 -21.85 8.51 2.16
CA THR A 207 -23.11 9.13 1.81
C THR A 207 -23.11 9.64 0.36
N ALA A 208 -24.23 9.39 -0.33
CA ALA A 208 -24.54 10.08 -1.57
C ALA A 208 -25.00 11.53 -1.29
N VAL A 209 -24.99 12.37 -2.34
CA VAL A 209 -25.48 13.79 -2.32
C VAL A 209 -26.96 13.84 -1.96
N GLY A 210 -27.57 13.13 -1.29
CA GLY A 210 -28.98 13.14 -0.83
C GLY A 210 -29.09 12.82 0.66
N GLY A 211 -27.95 12.52 1.32
CA GLY A 211 -27.93 12.13 2.73
C GLY A 211 -28.25 10.67 2.97
N GLU A 212 -28.28 9.85 1.92
CA GLU A 212 -28.45 8.41 2.05
C GLU A 212 -27.12 7.74 2.41
N GLY A 213 -27.09 7.00 3.52
CA GLY A 213 -25.92 6.22 3.94
C GLY A 213 -25.76 4.98 3.08
N VAL A 214 -24.53 4.74 2.60
CA VAL A 214 -24.18 3.48 1.89
C VAL A 214 -23.41 2.57 2.85
N LEU A 215 -23.98 1.40 3.14
CA LEU A 215 -23.34 0.38 3.94
C LEU A 215 -22.87 -0.76 3.03
N ILE A 216 -21.55 -0.93 2.91
CA ILE A 216 -20.96 -2.02 2.15
C ILE A 216 -20.74 -3.22 3.08
N LYS A 217 -21.29 -4.36 2.71
CA LYS A 217 -21.03 -5.65 3.35
C LYS A 217 -20.39 -6.60 2.35
N LEU A 218 -19.32 -7.26 2.79
CA LEU A 218 -18.70 -8.31 1.98
C LEU A 218 -19.63 -9.54 1.95
N ALA A 219 -19.87 -10.06 0.76
CA ALA A 219 -20.54 -11.35 0.61
C ALA A 219 -19.59 -12.50 0.96
N ASP A 220 -20.15 -13.62 1.41
CA ASP A 220 -19.39 -14.83 1.64
C ASP A 220 -18.81 -15.38 0.32
N GLY A 221 -17.58 -15.88 0.37
CA GLY A 221 -16.92 -16.53 -0.78
C GLY A 221 -16.43 -15.60 -1.87
N LEU A 222 -16.26 -14.31 -1.58
CA LEU A 222 -15.59 -13.38 -2.50
C LEU A 222 -14.16 -13.83 -2.77
N LYS A 223 -13.76 -13.77 -4.05
CA LYS A 223 -12.42 -14.12 -4.50
C LYS A 223 -11.59 -12.85 -4.71
N PRO A 224 -10.26 -12.94 -4.61
CA PRO A 224 -9.40 -11.82 -4.97
C PRO A 224 -9.50 -11.51 -6.46
N GLU A 225 -9.39 -10.24 -6.79
CA GLU A 225 -9.18 -9.80 -8.17
C GLU A 225 -7.72 -10.07 -8.58
N HIS A 226 -7.52 -10.48 -9.82
CA HIS A 226 -6.19 -10.67 -10.39
C HIS A 226 -5.99 -9.79 -11.61
N SER A 227 -4.81 -9.21 -11.72
CA SER A 227 -4.43 -8.37 -12.86
C SER A 227 -3.20 -8.91 -13.57
N ASN A 228 -3.14 -8.70 -14.88
CA ASN A 228 -1.96 -8.86 -15.71
C ASN A 228 -1.65 -7.52 -16.36
N SER A 229 -0.44 -7.04 -16.17
CA SER A 229 0.05 -5.78 -16.70
C SER A 229 1.15 -6.03 -17.73
N PHE A 230 1.02 -5.42 -18.90
CA PHE A 230 2.04 -5.39 -19.94
C PHE A 230 2.39 -3.94 -20.26
N SER A 231 3.68 -3.63 -20.33
CA SER A 231 4.13 -2.30 -20.73
C SER A 231 5.34 -2.38 -21.65
N GLY A 232 5.43 -1.42 -22.57
CA GLY A 232 6.56 -1.23 -23.48
C GLY A 232 6.99 0.25 -23.50
N SER A 233 8.27 0.51 -23.56
CA SER A 233 8.84 1.86 -23.65
C SER A 233 10.15 1.85 -24.43
#